data_d4e32ac47043fa7552ffd5069c8417ca
#
_entry.id   d4e32ac47043fa7552ffd5069c8417ca
#
_cell.length_a   1.000
_cell.length_b   1.000
_cell.length_c   1.000
_cell.angle_alpha   90.00
_cell.angle_beta   90.00
_cell.angle_gamma   90.00
#
_symmetry.space_group_name_H-M   'P 1'
#
loop_
_entity.id
_entity.type
_entity.pdbx_description
1 polymer ?
#
loop_
_entity_poly.entity_id
_entity_poly.type
_entity_poly.pdbx_seq_one_letter_code
_entity_poly.pdbx_strand_id
1 'polypeptide(L)'
;MHQEPYYDHYPKIKELSFEQFVQFSIEDYENAIAMWNQKNASYLRMAAEVPNSIMIPVEKFHAAQELVHSDIQKILGQSEVPFIPMQDYVNGRGRHDEKEIESSLAIPSLDQNTIELINASLSLKILEQCDYQQI
;
A
#
# COMPACT_ATOMS: atom_id res chain seq x y z
N MET A 1 -4.03 23.64 -13.87
CA MET A 1 -4.29 23.64 -12.42
C MET A 1 -3.88 22.25 -11.89
N HIS A 2 -2.75 22.17 -11.17
CA HIS A 2 -2.31 20.93 -10.55
C HIS A 2 -3.15 20.77 -9.27
N GLN A 3 -4.09 19.85 -9.29
CA GLN A 3 -4.60 19.30 -8.04
C GLN A 3 -3.48 18.45 -7.46
N GLU A 4 -2.81 18.93 -6.44
CA GLU A 4 -1.98 18.09 -5.61
C GLU A 4 -2.93 17.10 -4.92
N PRO A 5 -2.73 15.80 -5.14
CA PRO A 5 -3.67 14.83 -4.64
C PRO A 5 -3.63 14.82 -3.11
N TYR A 6 -4.78 14.63 -2.49
CA TYR A 6 -4.95 14.21 -1.10
C TYR A 6 -4.51 15.18 0.00
N TYR A 7 -3.34 15.83 -0.12
CA TYR A 7 -2.81 16.72 0.92
C TYR A 7 -3.50 18.08 0.99
N ASP A 8 -4.17 18.53 -0.08
CA ASP A 8 -4.92 19.78 -0.07
C ASP A 8 -6.19 19.70 0.78
N HIS A 9 -6.75 18.48 0.94
CA HIS A 9 -7.92 18.26 1.79
C HIS A 9 -7.55 18.13 3.28
N TYR A 10 -6.29 17.79 3.59
CA TYR A 10 -5.82 17.55 4.96
C TYR A 10 -4.50 18.27 5.26
N PRO A 11 -4.45 19.61 5.22
CA PRO A 11 -3.21 20.36 5.46
C PRO A 11 -2.58 20.03 6.83
N LYS A 12 -3.41 19.66 7.82
CA LYS A 12 -2.95 19.29 9.17
C LYS A 12 -2.15 17.98 9.19
N ILE A 13 -2.39 17.06 8.27
CA ILE A 13 -1.67 15.75 8.26
C ILE A 13 -0.18 15.94 8.05
N LYS A 14 0.22 16.92 7.27
CA LYS A 14 1.64 17.23 7.00
C LYS A 14 2.43 17.64 8.25
N GLU A 15 1.74 18.13 9.27
CA GLU A 15 2.33 18.66 10.51
C GLU A 15 2.35 17.61 11.64
N LEU A 16 1.68 16.45 11.42
CA LEU A 16 1.60 15.41 12.43
C LEU A 16 2.87 14.57 12.46
N SER A 17 3.31 14.18 13.68
CA SER A 17 4.22 13.06 13.80
C SER A 17 3.51 11.76 13.36
N PHE A 18 4.29 10.70 13.13
CA PHE A 18 3.69 9.41 12.75
C PHE A 18 2.75 8.88 13.85
N GLU A 19 3.11 9.01 15.11
CA GLU A 19 2.32 8.61 16.28
C GLU A 19 0.99 9.38 16.35
N GLN A 20 1.03 10.67 16.01
CA GLN A 20 -0.18 11.49 15.92
C GLN A 20 -1.03 11.08 14.71
N PHE A 21 -0.40 10.81 13.57
CA PHE A 21 -1.08 10.42 12.34
C PHE A 21 -1.86 9.11 12.50
N VAL A 22 -1.29 8.07 13.13
CA VAL A 22 -1.98 6.78 13.30
C VAL A 22 -3.24 6.88 14.14
N GLN A 23 -3.35 7.91 14.99
CA GLN A 23 -4.52 8.19 15.83
C GLN A 23 -5.44 9.26 15.26
N PHE A 24 -5.03 9.94 14.19
CA PHE A 24 -5.79 11.03 13.59
C PHE A 24 -7.01 10.50 12.83
N SER A 25 -8.18 11.09 13.08
CA SER A 25 -9.40 10.76 12.35
C SER A 25 -9.30 11.24 10.90
N ILE A 26 -9.54 10.34 9.96
CA ILE A 26 -9.42 10.60 8.52
C ILE A 26 -10.77 10.35 7.86
N GLU A 27 -11.42 11.39 7.40
CA GLU A 27 -12.76 11.32 6.76
C GLU A 27 -13.77 10.59 7.67
N ASP A 28 -14.33 9.48 7.17
CA ASP A 28 -15.30 8.65 7.88
C ASP A 28 -14.64 7.55 8.72
N TYR A 29 -13.30 7.55 8.80
CA TYR A 29 -12.55 6.56 9.56
C TYR A 29 -12.11 7.10 10.91
N GLU A 30 -12.22 6.27 11.92
CA GLU A 30 -11.78 6.60 13.28
C GLU A 30 -10.31 7.03 13.31
N ASN A 31 -9.46 6.33 12.55
CA ASN A 31 -8.04 6.63 12.41
C ASN A 31 -7.44 5.94 11.17
N ALA A 32 -6.15 6.15 10.92
CA ALA A 32 -5.45 5.57 9.77
C ALA A 32 -5.45 4.03 9.77
N ILE A 33 -5.40 3.40 10.94
CA ILE A 33 -5.41 1.92 11.06
C ILE A 33 -6.80 1.38 10.71
N ALA A 34 -7.86 2.00 11.19
CA ALA A 34 -9.23 1.65 10.82
C ALA A 34 -9.46 1.80 9.32
N MET A 35 -8.96 2.88 8.72
CA MET A 35 -8.98 3.09 7.28
C MET A 35 -8.25 1.96 6.54
N TRP A 36 -7.04 1.61 6.97
CA TRP A 36 -6.25 0.54 6.38
C TRP A 36 -6.99 -0.81 6.44
N ASN A 37 -7.52 -1.17 7.60
CA ASN A 37 -8.29 -2.41 7.79
C ASN A 37 -9.51 -2.47 6.85
N GLN A 38 -10.31 -1.41 6.79
CA GLN A 38 -11.54 -1.39 5.99
C GLN A 38 -11.24 -1.41 4.48
N LYS A 39 -10.24 -0.66 4.02
CA LYS A 39 -9.86 -0.63 2.60
C LYS A 39 -9.31 -1.99 2.16
N ASN A 40 -8.41 -2.59 2.93
CA ASN A 40 -7.87 -3.90 2.59
C ASN A 40 -8.93 -5.01 2.64
N ALA A 41 -9.83 -4.99 3.63
CA ALA A 41 -10.99 -5.90 3.65
C ALA A 41 -11.86 -5.75 2.39
N SER A 42 -12.07 -4.52 1.91
CA SER A 42 -12.80 -4.25 0.68
C SER A 42 -12.08 -4.78 -0.56
N TYR A 43 -10.76 -4.59 -0.65
CA TYR A 43 -9.95 -5.11 -1.77
C TYR A 43 -9.93 -6.64 -1.80
N LEU A 44 -9.76 -7.29 -0.64
CA LEU A 44 -9.82 -8.75 -0.53
C LEU A 44 -11.18 -9.31 -0.96
N ARG A 45 -12.27 -8.66 -0.54
CA ARG A 45 -13.62 -9.03 -0.99
C ARG A 45 -13.77 -8.84 -2.49
N MET A 46 -13.34 -7.72 -3.04
CA MET A 46 -13.39 -7.45 -4.47
C MET A 46 -12.59 -8.50 -5.27
N ALA A 47 -11.39 -8.85 -4.79
CA ALA A 47 -10.57 -9.88 -5.41
C ALA A 47 -11.22 -11.27 -5.38
N ALA A 48 -12.05 -11.56 -4.36
CA ALA A 48 -12.79 -12.82 -4.25
C ALA A 48 -14.06 -12.87 -5.11
N GLU A 49 -14.72 -11.73 -5.29
CA GLU A 49 -16.02 -11.62 -5.98
C GLU A 49 -15.90 -11.30 -7.48
N VAL A 50 -14.85 -10.60 -7.88
CA VAL A 50 -14.65 -10.18 -9.28
C VAL A 50 -13.81 -11.21 -10.03
N PRO A 51 -14.36 -11.86 -11.07
CA PRO A 51 -13.60 -12.81 -11.87
C PRO A 51 -12.37 -12.14 -12.53
N ASN A 52 -11.29 -12.89 -12.63
CA ASN A 52 -10.05 -12.43 -13.26
C ASN A 52 -9.44 -11.18 -12.60
N SER A 53 -9.63 -11.03 -11.31
CA SER A 53 -8.98 -10.00 -10.50
C SER A 53 -7.82 -10.57 -9.68
N ILE A 54 -6.86 -9.72 -9.37
CA ILE A 54 -5.72 -10.04 -8.49
C ILE A 54 -5.44 -8.85 -7.60
N MET A 55 -5.13 -9.12 -6.35
CA MET A 55 -4.62 -8.13 -5.41
C MET A 55 -3.10 -8.27 -5.34
N ILE A 56 -2.40 -7.21 -5.65
CA ILE A 56 -0.94 -7.18 -5.63
C ILE A 56 -0.50 -6.16 -4.60
N PRO A 57 0.17 -6.58 -3.51
CA PRO A 57 0.82 -5.65 -2.60
C PRO A 57 1.85 -4.79 -3.35
N VAL A 58 1.90 -3.50 -3.04
CA VAL A 58 2.79 -2.56 -3.73
C VAL A 58 4.26 -2.96 -3.58
N GLU A 59 4.62 -3.53 -2.46
CA GLU A 59 5.97 -4.04 -2.18
C GLU A 59 6.34 -5.19 -3.12
N LYS A 60 5.40 -6.11 -3.40
CA LYS A 60 5.61 -7.18 -4.39
C LYS A 60 5.76 -6.63 -5.79
N PHE A 61 4.99 -5.59 -6.13
CA PHE A 61 5.06 -4.97 -7.44
C PHE A 61 6.45 -4.42 -7.73
N HIS A 62 7.10 -3.81 -6.75
CA HIS A 62 8.46 -3.28 -6.93
C HIS A 62 9.55 -4.34 -6.78
N ALA A 63 9.42 -5.23 -5.80
CA ALA A 63 10.48 -6.21 -5.49
C ALA A 63 10.49 -7.44 -6.39
N ALA A 64 9.35 -7.80 -7.01
CA ALA A 64 9.19 -9.04 -7.75
C ALA A 64 8.37 -8.86 -9.04
N GLN A 65 8.71 -7.88 -9.84
CA GLN A 65 7.98 -7.50 -11.07
C GLN A 65 7.74 -8.68 -12.03
N GLU A 66 8.71 -9.59 -12.16
CA GLU A 66 8.59 -10.76 -13.02
C GLU A 66 7.51 -11.74 -12.54
N LEU A 67 7.41 -11.94 -11.22
CA LEU A 67 6.36 -12.78 -10.63
C LEU A 67 4.98 -12.14 -10.83
N VAL A 68 4.86 -10.83 -10.60
CA VAL A 68 3.63 -10.08 -10.85
C VAL A 68 3.22 -10.18 -12.31
N HIS A 69 4.15 -10.02 -13.23
CA HIS A 69 3.91 -10.18 -14.67
C HIS A 69 3.39 -11.59 -15.00
N SER A 70 4.03 -12.63 -14.45
CA SER A 70 3.59 -14.02 -14.61
C SER A 70 2.16 -14.26 -14.11
N ASP A 71 1.80 -13.68 -12.97
CA ASP A 71 0.45 -13.81 -12.42
C ASP A 71 -0.60 -13.08 -13.27
N ILE A 72 -0.26 -11.89 -13.79
CA ILE A 72 -1.12 -11.17 -14.75
C ILE A 72 -1.31 -11.99 -16.04
N GLN A 73 -0.24 -12.59 -16.57
CA GLN A 73 -0.33 -13.44 -17.76
C GLN A 73 -1.28 -14.63 -17.56
N LYS A 74 -1.21 -15.30 -16.40
CA LYS A 74 -2.12 -16.40 -16.07
C LYS A 74 -3.59 -15.97 -16.11
N ILE A 75 -3.89 -14.79 -15.53
CA ILE A 75 -5.26 -14.23 -15.53
C ILE A 75 -5.73 -13.90 -16.93
N LEU A 76 -4.85 -13.34 -17.76
CA LEU A 76 -5.17 -12.97 -19.14
C LEU A 76 -5.18 -14.18 -20.10
N GLY A 77 -4.76 -15.35 -19.65
CA GLY A 77 -4.59 -16.53 -20.52
C GLY A 77 -3.53 -16.35 -21.62
N GLN A 78 -2.56 -15.46 -21.39
CA GLN A 78 -1.51 -15.13 -22.35
C GLN A 78 -0.16 -15.55 -21.78
N SER A 79 0.45 -16.57 -22.33
CA SER A 79 1.73 -17.10 -21.85
C SER A 79 2.97 -16.60 -22.62
N GLU A 80 2.79 -15.86 -23.69
CA GLU A 80 3.88 -15.54 -24.63
C GLU A 80 4.31 -14.06 -24.62
N VAL A 81 3.77 -13.25 -23.72
CA VAL A 81 4.19 -11.85 -23.62
C VAL A 81 5.51 -11.79 -22.86
N PRO A 82 6.62 -11.35 -23.46
CA PRO A 82 7.90 -11.29 -22.77
C PRO A 82 7.85 -10.31 -21.61
N PHE A 83 8.50 -10.65 -20.50
CA PHE A 83 8.68 -9.73 -19.41
C PHE A 83 9.63 -8.61 -19.82
N ILE A 84 9.18 -7.38 -19.64
CA ILE A 84 10.01 -6.18 -19.79
C ILE A 84 10.01 -5.49 -18.43
N PRO A 85 11.18 -5.38 -17.76
CA PRO A 85 11.27 -4.67 -16.49
C PRO A 85 10.78 -3.24 -16.67
N MET A 86 10.05 -2.73 -15.66
CA MET A 86 9.74 -1.32 -15.65
C MET A 86 11.05 -0.53 -15.59
N GLN A 87 11.33 0.18 -16.65
CA GLN A 87 12.43 1.13 -16.68
C GLN A 87 11.97 2.39 -15.96
N ASP A 88 12.93 3.11 -15.37
CA ASP A 88 12.68 4.39 -14.71
C ASP A 88 11.77 5.28 -15.54
N TYR A 89 10.69 5.71 -14.95
CA TYR A 89 9.69 6.50 -15.64
C TYR A 89 10.25 7.86 -16.03
N VAL A 90 10.42 8.07 -17.33
CA VAL A 90 11.11 9.25 -17.91
C VAL A 90 10.24 10.51 -17.92
N ASN A 91 9.02 10.49 -17.43
CA ASN A 91 8.07 11.58 -17.62
C ASN A 91 7.99 12.64 -16.50
N GLY A 92 9.06 12.86 -15.74
CA GLY A 92 9.20 14.08 -14.95
C GLY A 92 8.16 14.40 -13.88
N ARG A 93 7.14 13.54 -13.71
CA ARG A 93 6.13 13.65 -12.68
C ARG A 93 6.14 12.38 -11.82
N GLY A 94 6.71 12.50 -10.62
CA GLY A 94 6.71 11.41 -9.66
C GLY A 94 7.78 10.36 -9.93
N ARG A 95 8.99 10.79 -10.18
CA ARG A 95 10.14 9.92 -10.17
C ARG A 95 10.40 9.50 -8.73
N HIS A 96 9.86 8.37 -8.35
CA HIS A 96 10.36 7.66 -7.18
C HIS A 96 11.59 6.89 -7.66
N ASP A 97 12.78 7.36 -7.33
CA ASP A 97 13.97 6.55 -7.54
C ASP A 97 13.97 5.37 -6.55
N GLU A 98 14.78 4.36 -6.79
CA GLU A 98 14.84 3.17 -5.92
C GLU A 98 15.07 3.56 -4.45
N LYS A 99 15.85 4.61 -4.20
CA LYS A 99 16.13 5.10 -2.85
C LYS A 99 14.91 5.75 -2.19
N GLU A 100 14.06 6.45 -2.95
CA GLU A 100 12.81 6.99 -2.43
C GLU A 100 11.83 5.86 -2.11
N ILE A 101 11.77 4.82 -2.95
CA ILE A 101 10.93 3.65 -2.68
C ILE A 101 11.45 2.91 -1.45
N GLU A 102 12.74 2.62 -1.37
CA GLU A 102 13.35 2.00 -0.19
C GLU A 102 13.13 2.83 1.08
N SER A 103 13.28 4.15 1.01
CA SER A 103 13.03 5.03 2.15
C SER A 103 11.56 5.10 2.54
N SER A 104 10.64 5.01 1.57
CA SER A 104 9.19 4.99 1.84
C SER A 104 8.71 3.67 2.42
N LEU A 105 9.42 2.57 2.15
CA LEU A 105 9.15 1.25 2.72
C LEU A 105 9.88 1.01 4.05
N ALA A 106 10.83 1.89 4.41
CA ALA A 106 11.52 1.79 5.68
C ALA A 106 10.54 2.03 6.84
N ILE A 107 10.48 1.08 7.76
CA ILE A 107 9.71 1.24 8.99
C ILE A 107 10.37 2.36 9.81
N PRO A 108 9.66 3.44 10.11
CA PRO A 108 10.21 4.49 10.97
C PRO A 108 10.54 3.91 12.35
N SER A 109 11.51 4.50 13.03
CA SER A 109 11.79 4.14 14.42
C SER A 109 10.60 4.58 15.27
N LEU A 110 9.74 3.63 15.64
CA LEU A 110 8.55 3.86 16.44
C LEU A 110 8.82 3.60 17.91
N ASP A 111 8.15 4.35 18.78
CA ASP A 111 8.13 4.03 20.20
C ASP A 111 7.28 2.77 20.47
N GLN A 112 7.58 2.09 21.58
CA GLN A 112 6.94 0.82 21.94
C GLN A 112 5.41 0.94 22.10
N ASN A 113 4.92 2.06 22.62
CA ASN A 113 3.49 2.26 22.82
C ASN A 113 2.76 2.38 21.48
N THR A 114 3.37 3.07 20.51
CA THR A 114 2.83 3.18 19.15
C THR A 114 2.81 1.84 18.44
N ILE A 115 3.85 1.02 18.57
CA ILE A 115 3.89 -0.36 18.04
C ILE A 115 2.75 -1.21 18.64
N GLU A 116 2.59 -1.17 19.96
CA GLU A 116 1.53 -1.92 20.65
C GLU A 116 0.13 -1.46 20.20
N LEU A 117 -0.10 -0.16 20.05
CA LEU A 117 -1.35 0.40 19.55
C LEU A 117 -1.65 -0.09 18.13
N ILE A 118 -0.67 -0.03 17.23
CA ILE A 118 -0.81 -0.48 15.85
C ILE A 118 -1.14 -1.97 15.83
N ASN A 119 -0.35 -2.79 16.50
CA ASN A 119 -0.52 -4.23 16.53
C ASN A 119 -1.86 -4.65 17.15
N ALA A 120 -2.31 -3.97 18.20
CA ALA A 120 -3.61 -4.24 18.82
C ALA A 120 -4.80 -3.85 17.93
N SER A 121 -4.62 -2.88 17.03
CA SER A 121 -5.69 -2.33 16.20
C SER A 121 -5.73 -2.93 14.78
N LEU A 122 -4.64 -3.56 14.31
CA LEU A 122 -4.59 -4.24 13.03
C LEU A 122 -5.39 -5.53 13.03
N SER A 123 -6.14 -5.77 11.96
CA SER A 123 -6.86 -7.03 11.78
C SER A 123 -5.90 -8.16 11.41
N LEU A 124 -5.67 -9.09 12.32
CA LEU A 124 -4.82 -10.27 12.08
C LEU A 124 -5.25 -11.06 10.85
N LYS A 125 -6.56 -11.21 10.64
CA LYS A 125 -7.11 -11.88 9.46
C LYS A 125 -6.70 -11.19 8.15
N ILE A 126 -6.70 -9.86 8.13
CA ILE A 126 -6.31 -9.09 6.94
C ILE A 126 -4.81 -9.19 6.73
N LEU A 127 -4.01 -9.08 7.79
CA LEU A 127 -2.57 -9.25 7.71
C LEU A 127 -2.21 -10.60 7.10
N GLU A 128 -2.79 -11.68 7.61
CA GLU A 128 -2.57 -13.04 7.11
C GLU A 128 -2.96 -13.18 5.64
N GLN A 129 -4.12 -12.66 5.24
CA GLN A 129 -4.58 -12.71 3.85
C GLN A 129 -3.75 -11.87 2.88
N CYS A 130 -3.10 -10.82 3.36
CA CYS A 130 -2.22 -9.96 2.58
C CYS A 130 -0.74 -10.38 2.66
N ASP A 131 -0.43 -11.44 3.42
CA ASP A 131 0.96 -11.91 3.66
C ASP A 131 1.82 -10.85 4.39
N TYR A 132 1.19 -10.09 5.31
CA TYR A 132 1.86 -9.15 6.18
C TYR A 132 2.00 -9.69 7.60
N GLN A 133 2.96 -9.15 8.34
CA GLN A 133 3.18 -9.46 9.75
C GLN A 133 2.97 -8.22 10.62
N GLN A 134 2.71 -8.44 11.91
CA GLN A 134 2.77 -7.38 12.90
C GLN A 134 4.21 -6.86 13.02
N ILE A 135 4.34 -5.59 13.35
CA ILE A 135 5.63 -4.91 13.55
C ILE A 135 6.14 -5.04 14.98
#